data_7171d5fe3e318f7c8f582db27cbdd5d1
#
_entry.id   7171d5fe3e318f7c8f582db27cbdd5d1
#
_cell.length_a   1.000
_cell.length_b   1.000
_cell.length_c   1.000
_cell.angle_alpha   90.00
_cell.angle_beta   90.00
_cell.angle_gamma   90.00
#
_symmetry.space_group_name_H-M   'P 1'
#
loop_
_entity.id
_entity.type
_entity.pdbx_description
1 polymer ?
#
loop_
_entity_poly.entity_id
_entity_poly.type
_entity_poly.pdbx_seq_one_letter_code
_entity_poly.pdbx_strand_id
1 'polypeptide(L)'
;MLLHRLLALIPLMLALGCGSSKAHLDSRTAGILAGATKVEVYRIDGRDDPPDPTPIKPGDPTVGGHAILLRGPDQGADFTRRLADILTDETTYSDRFSKCFWPGVAFRVYQGDECVDMVICFRCHNFYLGPPSDKRVMETASFASTPAVERIVRLAKDAFPDDPEIQALEER
;
A
#
# COMPACT_ATOMS: atom_id res chain seq x y z
N MET A 1 51.62 1.97 52.14
CA MET A 1 51.31 2.51 50.83
C MET A 1 50.07 1.82 50.34
N LEU A 2 48.88 2.43 50.53
CA LEU A 2 47.57 1.89 50.08
C LEU A 2 47.19 2.59 48.80
N LEU A 3 47.06 1.82 47.71
CA LEU A 3 46.60 2.29 46.41
C LEU A 3 45.08 2.16 46.36
N HIS A 4 44.36 3.29 46.43
CA HIS A 4 42.91 3.36 46.27
C HIS A 4 42.58 3.28 44.76
N ARG A 5 41.96 2.20 44.33
CA ARG A 5 41.33 2.11 43.01
C ARG A 5 39.92 2.69 43.07
N LEU A 6 39.75 3.87 42.50
CA LEU A 6 38.42 4.41 42.19
C LEU A 6 37.81 3.67 40.99
N LEU A 7 36.78 2.89 41.23
CA LEU A 7 35.89 2.35 40.19
C LEU A 7 34.89 3.46 39.84
N ALA A 8 35.05 4.04 38.64
CA ALA A 8 34.07 4.93 38.06
C ALA A 8 32.89 4.10 37.51
N LEU A 9 31.76 4.17 38.20
CA LEU A 9 30.46 3.66 37.69
C LEU A 9 29.96 4.62 36.61
N ILE A 10 29.99 4.16 35.35
CA ILE A 10 29.34 4.85 34.22
C ILE A 10 27.87 4.42 34.25
N PRO A 11 26.91 5.36 34.44
CA PRO A 11 25.50 5.01 34.28
C PRO A 11 25.18 4.76 32.79
N LEU A 12 24.85 3.53 32.47
CA LEU A 12 24.30 3.15 31.18
C LEU A 12 22.88 3.71 31.06
N MET A 13 22.76 4.91 30.46
CA MET A 13 21.46 5.46 30.08
C MET A 13 20.85 4.61 28.98
N LEU A 14 19.95 3.70 29.33
CA LEU A 14 19.02 3.07 28.40
C LEU A 14 18.08 4.17 27.89
N ALA A 15 18.38 4.71 26.70
CA ALA A 15 17.43 5.49 25.94
C ALA A 15 16.32 4.53 25.48
N LEU A 16 15.23 4.47 26.24
CA LEU A 16 13.95 3.93 25.80
C LEU A 16 13.45 4.85 24.68
N GLY A 17 13.87 4.57 23.45
CA GLY A 17 13.28 5.16 22.26
C GLY A 17 11.83 4.74 22.22
N CYS A 18 10.88 5.66 22.48
CA CYS A 18 9.51 5.51 22.06
C CYS A 18 9.51 5.46 20.52
N GLY A 19 9.64 4.28 19.97
CA GLY A 19 9.44 4.04 18.55
C GLY A 19 7.97 4.35 18.24
N SER A 20 7.70 5.41 17.49
CA SER A 20 6.44 5.54 16.77
C SER A 20 6.26 4.27 15.97
N SER A 21 5.17 3.53 16.22
CA SER A 21 4.84 2.37 15.41
C SER A 21 4.32 2.89 14.08
N LYS A 22 5.24 3.24 13.17
CA LYS A 22 4.91 3.40 11.76
C LYS A 22 4.44 2.03 11.28
N ALA A 23 3.40 2.00 10.46
CA ALA A 23 2.97 0.78 9.79
C ALA A 23 4.19 0.23 9.03
N HIS A 24 4.81 -0.81 9.56
CA HIS A 24 5.92 -1.48 8.89
C HIS A 24 5.33 -2.59 8.05
N LEU A 25 5.62 -2.55 6.76
CA LEU A 25 5.35 -3.68 5.89
C LEU A 25 6.04 -4.92 6.44
N ASP A 26 5.37 -6.08 6.40
CA ASP A 26 6.05 -7.34 6.68
C ASP A 26 7.22 -7.53 5.69
N SER A 27 8.22 -8.31 6.11
CA SER A 27 9.46 -8.46 5.34
C SER A 27 9.25 -9.09 3.96
N ARG A 28 8.23 -9.93 3.79
CA ARG A 28 7.90 -10.54 2.49
C ARG A 28 7.30 -9.51 1.55
N THR A 29 6.28 -8.78 2.00
CA THR A 29 5.65 -7.70 1.24
C THR A 29 6.68 -6.66 0.84
N ALA A 30 7.52 -6.20 1.77
CA ALA A 30 8.60 -5.26 1.49
C ALA A 30 9.59 -5.82 0.44
N GLY A 31 9.94 -7.11 0.51
CA GLY A 31 10.81 -7.77 -0.46
C GLY A 31 10.21 -7.79 -1.87
N ILE A 32 8.94 -8.16 -2.00
CA ILE A 32 8.24 -8.19 -3.29
C ILE A 32 8.17 -6.78 -3.90
N LEU A 33 7.85 -5.77 -3.10
CA LEU A 33 7.80 -4.38 -3.57
C LEU A 33 9.17 -3.88 -4.03
N ALA A 34 10.21 -4.12 -3.25
CA ALA A 34 11.58 -3.70 -3.59
C ALA A 34 12.15 -4.40 -4.84
N GLY A 35 11.75 -5.66 -5.06
CA GLY A 35 12.15 -6.46 -6.22
C GLY A 35 11.11 -6.50 -7.35
N ALA A 36 10.17 -5.57 -7.38
CA ALA A 36 9.06 -5.57 -8.33
C ALA A 36 9.53 -5.56 -9.79
N THR A 37 9.03 -6.51 -10.58
CA THR A 37 9.36 -6.68 -12.01
C THR A 37 8.19 -6.39 -12.94
N LYS A 38 6.95 -6.45 -12.42
CA LYS A 38 5.72 -6.26 -13.18
C LYS A 38 4.62 -5.71 -12.28
N VAL A 39 3.76 -4.87 -12.84
CA VAL A 39 2.52 -4.41 -12.20
C VAL A 39 1.34 -4.61 -13.15
N GLU A 40 0.28 -5.19 -12.64
CA GLU A 40 -1.04 -5.19 -13.28
C GLU A 40 -1.94 -4.19 -12.55
N VAL A 41 -2.77 -3.48 -13.30
CA VAL A 41 -3.66 -2.46 -12.78
C VAL A 41 -5.11 -2.81 -13.04
N TYR A 42 -6.00 -2.51 -12.07
CA TYR A 42 -7.39 -2.91 -12.11
C TYR A 42 -8.31 -1.80 -11.61
N ARG A 43 -9.41 -1.58 -12.34
CA ARG A 43 -10.61 -0.97 -11.77
C ARG A 43 -11.36 -2.05 -11.02
N ILE A 44 -11.79 -1.75 -9.82
CA ILE A 44 -12.49 -2.69 -8.95
C ILE A 44 -13.79 -2.09 -8.44
N ASP A 45 -14.75 -2.96 -8.13
CA ASP A 45 -15.93 -2.58 -7.38
C ASP A 45 -15.61 -2.65 -5.88
N GLY A 46 -15.39 -1.48 -5.30
CA GLY A 46 -15.06 -1.36 -3.88
C GLY A 46 -16.23 -1.07 -2.98
N ARG A 47 -17.44 -1.16 -3.48
CA ARG A 47 -18.64 -0.97 -2.68
C ARG A 47 -18.86 -2.19 -1.80
N ASP A 48 -18.51 -2.08 -0.52
CA ASP A 48 -18.71 -3.13 0.49
C ASP A 48 -20.10 -3.04 1.16
N ASP A 49 -20.85 -1.93 0.91
CA ASP A 49 -22.16 -1.66 1.54
C ASP A 49 -23.27 -1.51 0.51
N PRO A 50 -24.47 -1.97 0.80
CA PRO A 50 -25.62 -1.85 -0.11
C PRO A 50 -25.89 -0.39 -0.54
N PRO A 51 -26.39 -0.08 -1.77
CA PRO A 51 -27.39 -0.98 -2.33
C PRO A 51 -26.87 -2.07 -3.28
N ASP A 52 -25.66 -2.06 -3.80
CA ASP A 52 -25.30 -3.11 -4.75
C ASP A 52 -23.80 -3.32 -4.95
N PRO A 53 -23.10 -4.09 -4.08
CA PRO A 53 -21.79 -4.61 -4.48
C PRO A 53 -21.96 -5.59 -5.65
N THR A 54 -21.04 -5.56 -6.60
CA THR A 54 -21.00 -6.59 -7.67
C THR A 54 -20.84 -7.97 -7.04
N PRO A 55 -21.82 -8.90 -7.20
CA PRO A 55 -21.71 -10.23 -6.61
C PRO A 55 -20.52 -10.99 -7.16
N ILE A 56 -19.62 -11.45 -6.28
CA ILE A 56 -18.50 -12.30 -6.65
C ILE A 56 -18.95 -13.75 -6.55
N LYS A 57 -18.91 -14.47 -7.68
CA LYS A 57 -19.19 -15.91 -7.71
C LYS A 57 -17.91 -16.70 -7.47
N PRO A 58 -18.01 -17.94 -6.96
CA PRO A 58 -16.86 -18.83 -6.86
C PRO A 58 -16.18 -18.99 -8.24
N GLY A 59 -14.88 -18.67 -8.30
CA GLY A 59 -14.09 -18.74 -9.53
C GLY A 59 -13.99 -17.42 -10.32
N ASP A 60 -14.73 -16.38 -9.95
CA ASP A 60 -14.55 -15.05 -10.54
C ASP A 60 -13.16 -14.49 -10.19
N PRO A 61 -12.48 -13.84 -11.15
CA PRO A 61 -11.20 -13.21 -10.88
C PRO A 61 -11.37 -12.03 -9.94
N THR A 62 -10.52 -11.97 -8.91
CA THR A 62 -10.51 -10.89 -7.92
C THR A 62 -9.11 -10.30 -7.73
N VAL A 63 -9.07 -9.09 -7.21
CA VAL A 63 -7.84 -8.47 -6.71
C VAL A 63 -8.12 -7.89 -5.33
N GLY A 64 -7.30 -8.28 -4.34
CA GLY A 64 -7.54 -7.91 -2.93
C GLY A 64 -8.94 -8.29 -2.42
N GLY A 65 -9.56 -9.34 -2.98
CA GLY A 65 -10.91 -9.78 -2.62
C GLY A 65 -12.05 -8.93 -3.19
N HIS A 66 -11.78 -8.04 -4.15
CA HIS A 66 -12.78 -7.23 -4.84
C HIS A 66 -13.00 -7.69 -6.28
N ALA A 67 -14.23 -7.55 -6.78
CA ALA A 67 -14.57 -7.86 -8.16
C ALA A 67 -13.80 -6.93 -9.12
N ILE A 68 -13.21 -7.50 -10.17
CA ILE A 68 -12.53 -6.76 -11.23
C ILE A 68 -13.59 -6.26 -12.22
N LEU A 69 -13.70 -4.94 -12.39
CA LEU A 69 -14.56 -4.30 -13.38
C LEU A 69 -13.83 -4.14 -14.72
N LEU A 70 -12.56 -3.79 -14.67
CA LEU A 70 -11.73 -3.59 -15.85
C LEU A 70 -10.26 -3.86 -15.49
N ARG A 71 -9.55 -4.59 -16.36
CA ARG A 71 -8.09 -4.63 -16.33
C ARG A 71 -7.54 -3.50 -17.19
N GLY A 72 -6.67 -2.70 -16.62
CA GLY A 72 -5.95 -1.67 -17.35
C GLY A 72 -4.89 -2.24 -18.29
N PRO A 73 -4.27 -1.40 -19.14
CA PRO A 73 -3.20 -1.81 -20.03
C PRO A 73 -1.98 -2.32 -19.27
N ASP A 74 -1.16 -3.12 -19.94
CA ASP A 74 0.10 -3.59 -19.38
C ASP A 74 1.02 -2.40 -19.08
N GLN A 75 1.58 -2.37 -17.88
CA GLN A 75 2.42 -1.29 -17.40
C GLN A 75 3.90 -1.60 -17.70
N GLY A 76 4.63 -0.59 -18.15
CA GLY A 76 6.06 -0.71 -18.41
C GLY A 76 6.92 -0.65 -17.14
N ALA A 77 8.21 -0.90 -17.30
CA ALA A 77 9.18 -0.92 -16.20
C ALA A 77 9.25 0.43 -15.43
N ASP A 78 9.04 1.57 -16.10
CA ASP A 78 9.04 2.87 -15.43
C ASP A 78 7.86 3.01 -14.46
N PHE A 79 6.67 2.58 -14.84
CA PHE A 79 5.52 2.55 -13.95
C PHE A 79 5.77 1.65 -12.73
N THR A 80 6.28 0.44 -12.97
CA THR A 80 6.63 -0.51 -11.91
C THR A 80 7.61 0.09 -10.92
N ARG A 81 8.67 0.74 -11.40
CA ARG A 81 9.66 1.42 -10.57
C ARG A 81 9.04 2.56 -9.77
N ARG A 82 8.26 3.45 -10.40
CA ARG A 82 7.58 4.56 -9.71
C ARG A 82 6.65 4.07 -8.60
N LEU A 83 5.90 3.00 -8.82
CA LEU A 83 5.04 2.41 -7.79
C LEU A 83 5.87 1.82 -6.64
N ALA A 84 6.93 1.06 -6.96
CA ALA A 84 7.83 0.50 -5.96
C ALA A 84 8.49 1.60 -5.11
N ASP A 85 8.98 2.68 -5.74
CA ASP A 85 9.59 3.83 -5.05
C ASP A 85 8.61 4.49 -4.07
N ILE A 86 7.31 4.59 -4.40
CA ILE A 86 6.30 5.12 -3.50
C ILE A 86 6.09 4.17 -2.32
N LEU A 87 5.95 2.86 -2.59
CA LEU A 87 5.58 1.88 -1.58
C LEU A 87 6.74 1.45 -0.67
N THR A 88 7.98 1.65 -1.07
CA THR A 88 9.17 1.40 -0.24
C THR A 88 9.63 2.63 0.54
N ASP A 89 9.09 3.82 0.24
CA ASP A 89 9.37 5.05 0.96
C ASP A 89 8.60 5.07 2.29
N GLU A 90 9.30 4.97 3.41
CA GLU A 90 8.69 5.00 4.76
C GLU A 90 7.86 6.26 5.02
N THR A 91 8.15 7.37 4.36
CA THR A 91 7.39 8.61 4.48
C THR A 91 6.03 8.56 3.81
N THR A 92 5.76 7.53 3.03
CA THR A 92 4.45 7.27 2.41
C THR A 92 3.39 6.91 3.44
N TYR A 93 3.78 6.32 4.56
CA TYR A 93 2.87 5.69 5.52
C TYR A 93 2.48 6.59 6.68
N SER A 94 1.22 6.47 7.14
CA SER A 94 0.66 7.19 8.29
C SER A 94 -0.05 6.24 9.24
N ASP A 95 0.03 6.54 10.54
CA ASP A 95 -0.75 5.87 11.59
C ASP A 95 -2.22 6.32 11.61
N ARG A 96 -2.58 7.35 10.84
CA ARG A 96 -3.94 7.87 10.78
C ARG A 96 -4.76 7.02 9.83
N PHE A 97 -5.87 6.49 10.31
CA PHE A 97 -6.77 5.65 9.55
C PHE A 97 -8.17 6.24 9.51
N SER A 98 -8.74 6.34 8.32
CA SER A 98 -10.14 6.71 8.12
C SER A 98 -11.03 5.47 8.13
N LYS A 99 -12.19 5.55 8.76
CA LYS A 99 -13.11 4.40 8.87
C LYS A 99 -13.84 4.07 7.57
N CYS A 100 -13.83 4.98 6.57
CA CYS A 100 -14.41 4.69 5.27
C CYS A 100 -13.42 3.92 4.40
N PHE A 101 -13.87 2.97 3.61
CA PHE A 101 -13.05 2.29 2.61
C PHE A 101 -13.89 1.97 1.38
N TRP A 102 -13.76 2.79 0.35
CA TRP A 102 -14.41 2.60 -0.96
C TRP A 102 -13.33 2.56 -2.04
N PRO A 103 -12.68 1.42 -2.20
CA PRO A 103 -11.59 1.31 -3.16
C PRO A 103 -12.15 1.30 -4.58
N GLY A 104 -11.42 1.96 -5.50
CA GLY A 104 -11.79 2.00 -6.92
C GLY A 104 -10.70 1.51 -7.84
N VAL A 105 -9.47 1.39 -7.32
CA VAL A 105 -8.28 0.95 -8.06
C VAL A 105 -7.52 -0.06 -7.24
N ALA A 106 -6.95 -1.06 -7.92
CA ALA A 106 -6.00 -1.98 -7.32
C ALA A 106 -4.79 -2.19 -8.23
N PHE A 107 -3.65 -2.46 -7.60
CA PHE A 107 -2.42 -2.88 -8.25
C PHE A 107 -2.05 -4.27 -7.77
N ARG A 108 -1.68 -5.18 -8.68
CA ARG A 108 -1.02 -6.43 -8.36
C ARG A 108 0.44 -6.34 -8.76
N VAL A 109 1.31 -6.37 -7.76
CA VAL A 109 2.76 -6.18 -7.91
C VAL A 109 3.43 -7.53 -7.85
N TYR A 110 4.27 -7.85 -8.84
CA TYR A 110 4.94 -9.14 -8.97
C TYR A 110 6.45 -9.01 -8.80
N GLN A 111 7.02 -10.02 -8.12
CA GLN A 111 8.44 -10.34 -8.13
C GLN A 111 8.58 -11.83 -8.51
N GLY A 112 8.95 -12.11 -9.75
CA GLY A 112 8.90 -13.50 -10.27
C GLY A 112 7.49 -14.07 -10.17
N ASP A 113 7.34 -15.21 -9.50
CA ASP A 113 6.06 -15.89 -9.29
C ASP A 113 5.29 -15.42 -8.02
N GLU A 114 5.93 -14.62 -7.20
CA GLU A 114 5.29 -14.04 -6.02
C GLU A 114 4.61 -12.73 -6.34
N CYS A 115 3.49 -12.45 -5.68
CA CYS A 115 2.82 -11.15 -5.84
C CYS A 115 2.11 -10.71 -4.56
N VAL A 116 1.84 -9.40 -4.51
CA VAL A 116 0.99 -8.75 -3.52
C VAL A 116 -0.05 -7.90 -4.22
N ASP A 117 -1.24 -7.85 -3.65
CA ASP A 117 -2.31 -6.94 -4.05
C ASP A 117 -2.29 -5.69 -3.20
N MET A 118 -2.40 -4.54 -3.84
CA MET A 118 -2.65 -3.25 -3.22
C MET A 118 -4.02 -2.74 -3.65
N VAL A 119 -4.88 -2.45 -2.71
CA VAL A 119 -6.25 -1.94 -2.95
C VAL A 119 -6.36 -0.55 -2.36
N ILE A 120 -6.78 0.45 -3.15
CA ILE A 120 -6.68 1.85 -2.80
C ILE A 120 -8.04 2.52 -2.73
N CYS A 121 -8.30 3.19 -1.61
CA CYS A 121 -9.39 4.16 -1.46
C CYS A 121 -8.83 5.59 -1.56
N PHE A 122 -9.00 6.23 -2.69
CA PHE A 122 -8.55 7.62 -2.87
C PHE A 122 -9.35 8.62 -2.03
N ARG A 123 -10.63 8.34 -1.75
CA ARG A 123 -11.49 9.23 -0.97
C ARG A 123 -11.04 9.38 0.48
N CYS A 124 -10.49 8.33 1.07
CA CYS A 124 -10.06 8.32 2.47
C CYS A 124 -8.54 8.13 2.64
N HIS A 125 -7.81 8.11 1.55
CA HIS A 125 -6.35 7.96 1.52
C HIS A 125 -5.85 6.70 2.23
N ASN A 126 -6.70 5.66 2.28
CA ASN A 126 -6.34 4.37 2.84
C ASN A 126 -6.01 3.37 1.73
N PHE A 127 -5.19 2.41 2.06
CA PHE A 127 -4.94 1.27 1.19
C PHE A 127 -4.72 0.00 2.01
N TYR A 128 -4.96 -1.14 1.37
CA TYR A 128 -4.61 -2.45 1.88
C TYR A 128 -3.52 -3.05 1.03
N LEU A 129 -2.58 -3.75 1.68
CA LEU A 129 -1.53 -4.54 1.05
C LEU A 129 -1.58 -5.96 1.60
N GLY A 130 -1.44 -6.95 0.75
CA GLY A 130 -1.40 -8.33 1.21
C GLY A 130 -1.40 -9.36 0.09
N PRO A 131 -1.46 -10.64 0.45
CA PRO A 131 -1.48 -11.71 -0.52
C PRO A 131 -2.73 -11.65 -1.42
N PRO A 132 -2.64 -12.12 -2.67
CA PRO A 132 -3.79 -12.19 -3.57
C PRO A 132 -4.97 -12.92 -2.93
N SER A 133 -6.17 -12.41 -3.19
CA SER A 133 -7.46 -13.05 -2.87
C SER A 133 -7.85 -13.22 -1.39
N ASP A 134 -7.08 -12.75 -0.41
CA ASP A 134 -7.53 -12.80 0.99
C ASP A 134 -7.44 -11.43 1.68
N LYS A 135 -8.53 -10.66 1.59
CA LYS A 135 -8.61 -9.34 2.24
C LYS A 135 -8.53 -9.38 3.78
N ARG A 136 -8.69 -10.55 4.41
CA ARG A 136 -8.61 -10.70 5.88
C ARG A 136 -7.19 -10.67 6.41
N VAL A 137 -6.21 -10.93 5.55
CA VAL A 137 -4.78 -10.90 5.90
C VAL A 137 -4.04 -9.72 5.26
N MET A 138 -4.77 -8.78 4.67
CA MET A 138 -4.18 -7.55 4.13
C MET A 138 -3.86 -6.58 5.25
N GLU A 139 -2.66 -6.05 5.21
CA GLU A 139 -2.26 -4.96 6.10
C GLU A 139 -2.92 -3.66 5.69
N THR A 140 -3.45 -2.94 6.67
CA THR A 140 -4.09 -1.63 6.45
C THR A 140 -3.07 -0.54 6.68
N ALA A 141 -2.99 0.39 5.74
CA ALA A 141 -2.18 1.59 5.85
C ALA A 141 -2.90 2.81 5.28
N SER A 142 -2.38 3.99 5.60
CA SER A 142 -2.84 5.25 5.04
C SER A 142 -1.66 6.04 4.48
N PHE A 143 -1.92 6.87 3.49
CA PHE A 143 -0.92 7.80 2.98
C PHE A 143 -0.67 8.93 3.99
N ALA A 144 0.60 9.18 4.31
CA ALA A 144 1.01 10.15 5.32
C ALA A 144 0.92 11.60 4.84
N SER A 145 1.13 11.82 3.56
CA SER A 145 1.37 13.16 3.02
C SER A 145 0.69 13.37 1.67
N THR A 146 0.37 14.62 1.38
CA THR A 146 -0.09 15.05 0.05
C THR A 146 0.84 14.59 -1.08
N PRO A 147 2.19 14.70 -0.99
CA PRO A 147 3.06 14.21 -2.06
C PRO A 147 2.96 12.71 -2.36
N ALA A 148 2.68 11.86 -1.35
CA ALA A 148 2.47 10.43 -1.59
C ALA A 148 1.13 10.19 -2.30
N VAL A 149 0.07 10.89 -1.86
CA VAL A 149 -1.25 10.85 -2.52
C VAL A 149 -1.15 11.32 -3.96
N GLU A 150 -0.51 12.47 -4.22
CA GLU A 150 -0.32 12.99 -5.57
C GLU A 150 0.37 11.96 -6.48
N ARG A 151 1.47 11.35 -6.02
CA ARG A 151 2.21 10.38 -6.81
C ARG A 151 1.37 9.16 -7.17
N ILE A 152 0.58 8.61 -6.22
CA ILE A 152 -0.24 7.42 -6.47
C ILE A 152 -1.48 7.75 -7.31
N VAL A 153 -2.07 8.92 -7.16
CA VAL A 153 -3.17 9.41 -8.02
C VAL A 153 -2.69 9.55 -9.46
N ARG A 154 -1.51 10.12 -9.70
CA ARG A 154 -0.93 10.20 -11.04
C ARG A 154 -0.72 8.84 -11.67
N LEU A 155 -0.23 7.85 -10.91
CA LEU A 155 -0.11 6.48 -11.42
C LEU A 155 -1.47 5.89 -11.81
N ALA A 156 -2.51 6.13 -11.02
CA ALA A 156 -3.86 5.68 -11.37
C ALA A 156 -4.38 6.35 -12.65
N LYS A 157 -4.18 7.67 -12.80
CA LYS A 157 -4.53 8.41 -14.01
C LYS A 157 -3.77 7.94 -15.23
N ASP A 158 -2.47 7.70 -15.10
CA ASP A 158 -1.63 7.14 -16.19
C ASP A 158 -2.14 5.75 -16.61
N ALA A 159 -2.60 4.93 -15.67
CA ALA A 159 -3.09 3.58 -15.93
C ALA A 159 -4.49 3.56 -16.59
N PHE A 160 -5.31 4.59 -16.35
CA PHE A 160 -6.69 4.67 -16.84
C PHE A 160 -6.98 6.05 -17.48
N PRO A 161 -6.33 6.36 -18.61
CA PRO A 161 -6.43 7.70 -19.22
C PRO A 161 -7.85 8.05 -19.71
N ASP A 162 -8.65 7.05 -20.03
CA ASP A 162 -10.00 7.23 -20.58
C ASP A 162 -11.10 7.04 -19.50
N ASP A 163 -10.76 6.79 -18.24
CA ASP A 163 -11.73 6.63 -17.15
C ASP A 163 -12.04 8.01 -16.51
N PRO A 164 -13.25 8.57 -16.72
CA PRO A 164 -13.55 9.91 -16.25
C PRO A 164 -13.57 10.03 -14.72
N GLU A 165 -13.89 8.94 -13.98
CA GLU A 165 -13.89 8.96 -12.52
C GLU A 165 -12.45 9.00 -12.00
N ILE A 166 -11.54 8.25 -12.62
CA ILE A 166 -10.12 8.25 -12.26
C ILE A 166 -9.49 9.58 -12.64
N GLN A 167 -9.80 10.12 -13.81
CA GLN A 167 -9.27 11.41 -14.27
C GLN A 167 -9.74 12.59 -13.39
N ALA A 168 -10.91 12.48 -12.76
CA ALA A 168 -11.46 13.47 -11.84
C ALA A 168 -10.87 13.40 -10.41
N LEU A 169 -10.03 12.41 -10.09
CA LEU A 169 -9.39 12.31 -8.77
C LEU A 169 -8.54 13.55 -8.48
N GLU A 170 -8.69 14.09 -7.27
CA GLU A 170 -7.90 15.24 -6.82
C GLU A 170 -6.55 14.80 -6.27
N GLU A 171 -5.50 15.51 -6.65
CA GLU A 171 -4.13 15.32 -6.14
C GLU A 171 -3.93 16.13 -4.83
N ARG A 172 -4.73 15.84 -3.79
CA ARG A 172 -4.68 16.60 -2.52
C ARG A 172 -4.40 15.70 -1.33
#